data_40653e4cbe4190363a8585608afedde0
#
_entry.id   40653e4cbe4190363a8585608afedde0
#
_cell.length_a   1.000
_cell.length_b   1.000
_cell.length_c   1.000
_cell.angle_alpha   90.00
_cell.angle_beta   90.00
_cell.angle_gamma   90.00
#
_symmetry.space_group_name_H-M   'P 1'
#
loop_
_entity.id
_entity.type
_entity.pdbx_description
1 polymer ?
#
loop_
_entity_poly.entity_id
_entity_poly.type
_entity_poly.pdbx_seq_one_letter_code
_entity_poly.pdbx_strand_id
1 'polypeptide(L)'
;MKPTEVTPVPAHAAQRWPLYAAGFTTAFGAHAVAAGLGAESADIGLSLLTLGFLLALYDIAEVFLKPVFGALSDRIGPKPVIVGGLLAFSAASLLGLWANEPALLAAARLGQGMAASAFSPASSAGVARLSGKSTGRYFGRYGSWKGLGYAAGPLIGAVAIISGGFTLLFAVLSVLGLVVAVWAAARVPHLAPLPRPRYTIMDVWRQSTERSFLGPTLVLAAATGALGAAVGFLPALAARAGLGTAGSVAVVTVLALASSLIQPRIGKLRDQGRLGDKPGMVSGLLFIAGGTLMAGLLPGAAWIYCAAVLIGAGIGVATPLAFAHLADSTPSERLGRTMGSAELGRELGDAGGPLLVGGIAVTAGLPWGLGTLALLVGLTAFAAPGTGANETTAPPCAD
;
A
#
# COMPACT_ATOMS: atom_id res chain seq x y z
N MET A 1 -19.01 22.51 -26.81
CA MET A 1 -17.54 22.48 -26.70
C MET A 1 -17.12 21.00 -26.71
N LYS A 2 -16.46 20.56 -27.77
CA LYS A 2 -15.94 19.17 -27.82
C LYS A 2 -14.90 18.95 -26.69
N PRO A 3 -14.92 17.83 -25.96
CA PRO A 3 -13.87 17.53 -24.99
C PRO A 3 -12.56 17.46 -25.76
N THR A 4 -11.57 18.23 -25.32
CA THR A 4 -10.19 18.12 -25.80
C THR A 4 -9.69 16.71 -25.47
N GLU A 5 -9.58 15.85 -26.48
CA GLU A 5 -8.87 14.58 -26.36
C GLU A 5 -7.44 14.89 -25.94
N VAL A 6 -7.14 14.60 -24.68
CA VAL A 6 -5.77 14.62 -24.17
C VAL A 6 -5.06 13.44 -24.82
N THR A 7 -4.32 13.69 -25.89
CA THR A 7 -3.48 12.69 -26.55
C THR A 7 -2.55 12.08 -25.52
N PRO A 8 -2.52 10.75 -25.34
CA PRO A 8 -1.60 10.09 -24.41
C PRO A 8 -0.17 10.34 -24.89
N VAL A 9 0.62 11.05 -24.10
CA VAL A 9 2.05 11.19 -24.35
C VAL A 9 2.66 9.78 -24.23
N PRO A 10 3.33 9.25 -25.27
CA PRO A 10 3.99 7.95 -25.19
C PRO A 10 5.15 8.07 -24.19
N ALA A 11 4.87 7.77 -22.93
CA ALA A 11 5.86 7.82 -21.87
C ALA A 11 6.84 6.68 -22.06
N HIS A 12 8.11 7.01 -22.31
CA HIS A 12 9.19 6.04 -22.33
C HIS A 12 9.23 5.27 -21.00
N ALA A 13 9.52 3.96 -21.04
CA ALA A 13 9.54 3.11 -19.85
C ALA A 13 10.38 3.71 -18.70
N ALA A 14 11.48 4.40 -19.03
CA ALA A 14 12.37 5.08 -18.09
C ALA A 14 11.71 6.16 -17.22
N GLN A 15 10.57 6.74 -17.64
CA GLN A 15 9.88 7.82 -16.92
C GLN A 15 9.03 7.31 -15.75
N ARG A 16 8.76 6.00 -15.68
CA ARG A 16 7.88 5.38 -14.68
C ARG A 16 8.62 4.78 -13.50
N TRP A 17 9.90 4.44 -13.66
CA TRP A 17 10.69 3.82 -12.59
C TRP A 17 10.78 4.65 -11.31
N PRO A 18 10.92 5.99 -11.37
CA PRO A 18 10.92 6.80 -10.15
C PRO A 18 9.59 6.74 -9.39
N LEU A 19 8.45 6.53 -10.08
CA LEU A 19 7.15 6.34 -9.43
C LEU A 19 7.10 5.03 -8.64
N TYR A 20 7.69 3.97 -9.20
CA TYR A 20 7.81 2.69 -8.51
C TYR A 20 8.76 2.79 -7.31
N ALA A 21 9.87 3.49 -7.48
CA ALA A 21 10.81 3.76 -6.39
C ALA A 21 10.18 4.58 -5.26
N ALA A 22 9.32 5.55 -5.59
CA ALA A 22 8.55 6.28 -4.58
C ALA A 22 7.62 5.34 -3.79
N GLY A 23 6.90 4.43 -4.47
CA GLY A 23 6.10 3.40 -3.81
C GLY A 23 6.93 2.48 -2.90
N PHE A 24 8.12 2.07 -3.35
CA PHE A 24 9.08 1.33 -2.53
C PHE A 24 9.50 2.13 -1.30
N THR A 25 9.85 3.41 -1.46
CA THR A 25 10.30 4.28 -0.36
C THR A 25 9.25 4.43 0.72
N THR A 26 7.95 4.54 0.36
CA THR A 26 6.85 4.57 1.34
C THR A 26 6.85 3.33 2.21
N ALA A 27 6.79 2.15 1.58
CA ALA A 27 6.68 0.88 2.30
C ALA A 27 7.96 0.55 3.09
N PHE A 28 9.13 0.79 2.49
CA PHE A 28 10.41 0.59 3.12
C PHE A 28 10.58 1.47 4.36
N GLY A 29 10.29 2.78 4.24
CA GLY A 29 10.47 3.72 5.34
C GLY A 29 9.55 3.44 6.53
N ALA A 30 8.27 3.13 6.27
CA ALA A 30 7.32 2.78 7.32
C ALA A 30 7.77 1.55 8.11
N HIS A 31 8.13 0.47 7.40
CA HIS A 31 8.39 -0.84 8.00
C HIS A 31 9.80 -0.99 8.57
N ALA A 32 10.80 -0.30 8.00
CA ALA A 32 12.16 -0.30 8.53
C ALA A 32 12.21 0.33 9.92
N VAL A 33 11.56 1.49 10.11
CA VAL A 33 11.52 2.16 11.42
C VAL A 33 10.64 1.39 12.40
N ALA A 34 9.48 0.88 11.95
CA ALA A 34 8.59 0.09 12.81
C ALA A 34 9.28 -1.16 13.37
N ALA A 35 10.00 -1.90 12.51
CA ALA A 35 10.76 -3.08 12.94
C ALA A 35 11.89 -2.70 13.92
N GLY A 36 12.59 -1.60 13.66
CA GLY A 36 13.65 -1.12 14.53
C GLY A 36 13.16 -0.68 15.89
N LEU A 37 12.11 0.12 15.94
CA LEU A 37 11.48 0.54 17.20
C LEU A 37 10.99 -0.67 18.00
N GLY A 38 10.41 -1.67 17.35
CA GLY A 38 9.98 -2.90 18.01
C GLY A 38 11.13 -3.72 18.59
N ALA A 39 12.28 -3.77 17.89
CA ALA A 39 13.44 -4.54 18.35
C ALA A 39 14.18 -3.89 19.51
N GLU A 40 14.38 -2.56 19.49
CA GLU A 40 15.20 -1.84 20.48
C GLU A 40 14.40 -1.10 21.56
N SER A 41 13.08 -1.25 21.58
CA SER A 41 12.23 -0.53 22.54
C SER A 41 12.62 -0.74 24.00
N ALA A 42 13.08 -1.94 24.33
CA ALA A 42 13.54 -2.27 25.68
C ALA A 42 14.89 -1.61 26.01
N ASP A 43 15.82 -1.55 25.06
CA ASP A 43 17.18 -1.04 25.27
C ASP A 43 17.20 0.51 25.38
N ILE A 44 16.29 1.20 24.68
CA ILE A 44 16.15 2.65 24.76
C ILE A 44 15.14 3.09 25.84
N GLY A 45 14.65 2.16 26.67
CA GLY A 45 13.76 2.44 27.80
C GLY A 45 12.37 2.98 27.40
N LEU A 46 11.89 2.72 26.20
CA LEU A 46 10.55 3.11 25.76
C LEU A 46 9.50 2.20 26.41
N SER A 47 8.47 2.83 26.98
CA SER A 47 7.28 2.09 27.36
C SER A 47 6.55 1.56 26.12
N LEU A 48 5.79 0.46 26.26
CA LEU A 48 4.94 -0.07 25.18
C LEU A 48 3.94 0.96 24.67
N LEU A 49 3.47 1.86 25.54
CA LEU A 49 2.59 2.97 25.17
C LEU A 49 3.30 3.99 24.28
N THR A 50 4.51 4.39 24.66
CA THR A 50 5.34 5.32 23.86
C THR A 50 5.69 4.73 22.51
N LEU A 51 6.06 3.45 22.48
CA LEU A 51 6.30 2.72 21.24
C LEU A 51 5.06 2.72 20.32
N GLY A 52 3.91 2.34 20.87
CA GLY A 52 2.66 2.34 20.12
C GLY A 52 2.30 3.73 19.59
N PHE A 53 2.52 4.76 20.38
CA PHE A 53 2.29 6.15 19.96
C PHE A 53 3.23 6.57 18.82
N LEU A 54 4.52 6.26 18.91
CA LEU A 54 5.50 6.58 17.86
C LEU A 54 5.18 5.89 16.54
N LEU A 55 4.70 4.64 16.58
CA LEU A 55 4.25 3.92 15.40
C LEU A 55 2.98 4.56 14.81
N ALA A 56 2.00 4.84 15.66
CA ALA A 56 0.73 5.43 15.24
C ALA A 56 0.86 6.83 14.62
N LEU A 57 1.85 7.63 15.02
CA LEU A 57 2.05 8.98 14.48
C LEU A 57 2.22 9.01 12.97
N TYR A 58 2.98 8.05 12.42
CA TYR A 58 3.17 7.93 10.99
C TYR A 58 1.84 7.60 10.29
N ASP A 59 1.12 6.59 10.77
CA ASP A 59 -0.11 6.09 10.16
C ASP A 59 -1.26 7.09 10.29
N ILE A 60 -1.36 7.78 11.44
CA ILE A 60 -2.33 8.86 11.64
C ILE A 60 -2.13 9.97 10.60
N ALA A 61 -0.89 10.41 10.37
CA ALA A 61 -0.61 11.41 9.35
C ALA A 61 -1.02 10.92 7.96
N GLU A 62 -0.74 9.67 7.62
CA GLU A 62 -1.12 9.07 6.34
C GLU A 62 -2.64 9.01 6.16
N VAL A 63 -3.38 8.58 7.17
CA VAL A 63 -4.84 8.47 7.13
C VAL A 63 -5.51 9.82 6.81
N PHE A 64 -5.09 10.89 7.47
CA PHE A 64 -5.74 12.20 7.29
C PHE A 64 -5.26 12.96 6.04
N LEU A 65 -4.02 12.80 5.64
CA LEU A 65 -3.42 13.67 4.62
C LEU A 65 -3.40 13.06 3.21
N LYS A 66 -3.48 11.73 3.05
CA LYS A 66 -3.47 11.10 1.72
C LYS A 66 -4.56 11.62 0.76
N PRO A 67 -5.82 11.78 1.16
CA PRO A 67 -6.84 12.34 0.28
C PRO A 67 -6.56 13.81 -0.09
N VAL A 68 -6.00 14.58 0.85
CA VAL A 68 -5.65 15.99 0.65
C VAL A 68 -4.55 16.14 -0.39
N PHE A 69 -3.45 15.40 -0.24
CA PHE A 69 -2.35 15.44 -1.19
C PHE A 69 -2.69 14.76 -2.52
N GLY A 70 -3.57 13.75 -2.51
CA GLY A 70 -4.14 13.20 -3.73
C GLY A 70 -4.88 14.27 -4.54
N ALA A 71 -5.75 15.05 -3.89
CA ALA A 71 -6.44 16.17 -4.52
C ALA A 71 -5.48 17.31 -4.94
N LEU A 72 -4.42 17.56 -4.17
CA LEU A 72 -3.38 18.52 -4.53
C LEU A 72 -2.64 18.07 -5.79
N SER A 73 -2.35 16.76 -5.91
CA SER A 73 -1.74 16.16 -7.11
C SER A 73 -2.57 16.41 -8.37
N ASP A 74 -3.90 16.38 -8.28
CA ASP A 74 -4.77 16.72 -9.41
C ASP A 74 -4.68 18.22 -9.79
N ARG A 75 -4.48 19.10 -8.79
CA ARG A 75 -4.47 20.56 -8.98
C ARG A 75 -3.16 21.12 -9.55
N ILE A 76 -2.01 20.60 -9.11
CA ILE A 76 -0.69 21.13 -9.50
C ILE A 76 0.14 20.14 -10.31
N GLY A 77 -0.43 18.97 -10.58
CA GLY A 77 0.24 17.85 -11.22
C GLY A 77 0.97 16.93 -10.20
N PRO A 78 1.16 15.65 -10.53
CA PRO A 78 1.76 14.69 -9.61
C PRO A 78 3.26 14.94 -9.36
N LYS A 79 4.02 15.39 -10.36
CA LYS A 79 5.48 15.57 -10.24
C LYS A 79 5.90 16.49 -9.09
N PRO A 80 5.39 17.73 -8.94
CA PRO A 80 5.80 18.60 -7.84
C PRO A 80 5.41 18.02 -6.47
N VAL A 81 4.27 17.32 -6.36
CA VAL A 81 3.83 16.69 -5.12
C VAL A 81 4.73 15.51 -4.75
N ILE A 82 5.13 14.69 -5.72
CA ILE A 82 6.07 13.57 -5.50
C ILE A 82 7.43 14.09 -5.06
N VAL A 83 8.00 15.05 -5.81
CA VAL A 83 9.34 15.57 -5.51
C VAL A 83 9.34 16.30 -4.16
N GLY A 84 8.38 17.17 -3.92
CA GLY A 84 8.24 17.89 -2.64
C GLY A 84 8.04 16.94 -1.46
N GLY A 85 7.19 15.91 -1.62
CA GLY A 85 6.98 14.88 -0.60
C GLY A 85 8.24 14.07 -0.30
N LEU A 86 8.99 13.64 -1.33
CA LEU A 86 10.24 12.89 -1.14
C LEU A 86 11.34 13.74 -0.49
N LEU A 87 11.45 15.02 -0.84
CA LEU A 87 12.37 15.95 -0.17
C LEU A 87 11.95 16.19 1.28
N ALA A 88 10.67 16.34 1.57
CA ALA A 88 10.14 16.45 2.93
C ALA A 88 10.40 15.16 3.73
N PHE A 89 10.25 13.98 3.11
CA PHE A 89 10.59 12.70 3.74
C PHE A 89 12.08 12.60 4.07
N SER A 90 12.95 13.02 3.14
CA SER A 90 14.40 13.10 3.37
C SER A 90 14.71 14.03 4.54
N ALA A 91 14.12 15.23 4.57
CA ALA A 91 14.34 16.20 5.64
C ALA A 91 13.79 15.70 7.00
N ALA A 92 12.61 15.08 7.04
CA ALA A 92 12.08 14.48 8.26
C ALA A 92 12.97 13.33 8.75
N SER A 93 13.53 12.54 7.83
CA SER A 93 14.49 11.49 8.16
C SER A 93 15.81 12.08 8.69
N LEU A 94 16.28 13.23 8.17
CA LEU A 94 17.43 13.93 8.74
C LEU A 94 17.22 14.33 10.21
N LEU A 95 16.01 14.76 10.59
CA LEU A 95 15.72 15.01 12.00
C LEU A 95 15.94 13.79 12.88
N GLY A 96 15.67 12.60 12.35
CA GLY A 96 15.88 11.32 13.03
C GLY A 96 17.35 10.99 13.31
N LEU A 97 18.33 11.65 12.68
CA LEU A 97 19.75 11.46 12.99
C LEU A 97 20.11 11.90 14.42
N TRP A 98 19.40 12.86 14.96
CA TRP A 98 19.55 13.38 16.32
C TRP A 98 18.45 12.91 17.26
N ALA A 99 17.69 11.89 16.88
CA ALA A 99 16.53 11.38 17.64
C ALA A 99 16.95 10.56 18.88
N ASN A 100 17.85 11.11 19.71
CA ASN A 100 18.20 10.52 21.00
C ASN A 100 17.09 10.74 22.04
N GLU A 101 16.12 11.60 21.74
CA GLU A 101 14.96 11.88 22.58
C GLU A 101 13.67 11.45 21.91
N PRO A 102 12.70 10.88 22.66
CA PRO A 102 11.42 10.44 22.13
C PRO A 102 10.64 11.52 21.37
N ALA A 103 10.79 12.79 21.78
CA ALA A 103 10.12 13.93 21.13
C ALA A 103 10.64 14.18 19.70
N LEU A 104 11.98 14.11 19.49
CA LEU A 104 12.56 14.27 18.15
C LEU A 104 12.22 13.07 17.25
N LEU A 105 12.20 11.87 17.81
CA LEU A 105 11.77 10.67 17.11
C LEU A 105 10.29 10.77 16.70
N ALA A 106 9.43 11.28 17.60
CA ALA A 106 8.02 11.54 17.30
C ALA A 106 7.86 12.57 16.16
N ALA A 107 8.63 13.66 16.21
CA ALA A 107 8.62 14.67 15.14
C ALA A 107 9.09 14.11 13.80
N ALA A 108 10.14 13.30 13.79
CA ALA A 108 10.63 12.61 12.59
C ALA A 108 9.57 11.66 12.03
N ARG A 109 8.92 10.84 12.86
CA ARG A 109 7.85 9.91 12.45
C ARG A 109 6.64 10.62 11.88
N LEU A 110 6.16 11.67 12.57
CA LEU A 110 5.07 12.50 12.09
C LEU A 110 5.42 13.14 10.73
N GLY A 111 6.60 13.74 10.65
CA GLY A 111 7.09 14.35 9.41
C GLY A 111 7.23 13.37 8.26
N GLN A 112 7.72 12.15 8.50
CA GLN A 112 7.80 11.08 7.52
C GLN A 112 6.40 10.66 7.03
N GLY A 113 5.43 10.48 7.94
CA GLY A 113 4.04 10.15 7.58
C GLY A 113 3.36 11.25 6.76
N MET A 114 3.54 12.52 7.15
CA MET A 114 3.04 13.67 6.38
C MET A 114 3.65 13.70 4.96
N ALA A 115 4.94 13.47 4.85
CA ALA A 115 5.64 13.43 3.58
C ALA A 115 5.19 12.25 2.71
N ALA A 116 5.07 11.06 3.29
CA ALA A 116 4.61 9.85 2.60
C ALA A 116 3.18 10.01 2.08
N SER A 117 2.32 10.71 2.82
CA SER A 117 0.97 11.08 2.39
C SER A 117 0.94 11.90 1.10
N ALA A 118 1.99 12.64 0.80
CA ALA A 118 2.08 13.43 -0.41
C ALA A 118 2.53 12.57 -1.61
N PHE A 119 3.66 11.88 -1.50
CA PHE A 119 4.24 11.22 -2.67
C PHE A 119 3.65 9.84 -2.97
N SER A 120 3.05 9.13 -2.02
CA SER A 120 2.42 7.82 -2.26
C SER A 120 1.21 7.92 -3.19
N PRO A 121 0.13 8.69 -2.87
CA PRO A 121 -1.02 8.80 -3.76
C PRO A 121 -0.70 9.55 -5.07
N ALA A 122 0.21 10.54 -5.04
CA ALA A 122 0.64 11.22 -6.24
C ALA A 122 1.40 10.29 -7.21
N SER A 123 2.17 9.33 -6.66
CA SER A 123 2.86 8.32 -7.48
C SER A 123 1.88 7.33 -8.10
N SER A 124 0.90 6.82 -7.35
CA SER A 124 -0.13 5.93 -7.90
C SER A 124 -1.00 6.65 -8.95
N ALA A 125 -1.36 7.91 -8.74
CA ALA A 125 -2.03 8.75 -9.75
C ALA A 125 -1.15 8.97 -10.99
N GLY A 126 0.14 9.20 -10.81
CA GLY A 126 1.12 9.29 -11.90
C GLY A 126 1.21 7.99 -12.70
N VAL A 127 1.22 6.86 -12.02
CA VAL A 127 1.16 5.52 -12.65
C VAL A 127 -0.12 5.38 -13.48
N ALA A 128 -1.28 5.72 -12.92
CA ALA A 128 -2.56 5.69 -13.62
C ALA A 128 -2.55 6.55 -14.88
N ARG A 129 -2.09 7.81 -14.79
CA ARG A 129 -2.03 8.76 -15.91
C ARG A 129 -1.06 8.36 -17.02
N LEU A 130 0.01 7.63 -16.68
CA LEU A 130 1.04 7.18 -17.63
C LEU A 130 0.78 5.76 -18.16
N SER A 131 -0.21 5.05 -17.65
CA SER A 131 -0.46 3.64 -17.99
C SER A 131 -1.14 3.45 -19.34
N GLY A 132 -1.93 4.43 -19.82
CA GLY A 132 -2.74 4.31 -21.02
C GLY A 132 -3.64 3.07 -20.93
N LYS A 133 -3.60 2.21 -21.96
CA LYS A 133 -4.40 0.97 -22.01
C LYS A 133 -3.80 -0.22 -21.21
N SER A 134 -2.73 -0.02 -20.47
CA SER A 134 -2.00 -1.10 -19.76
C SER A 134 -1.97 -0.88 -18.25
N THR A 135 -3.07 -0.43 -17.67
CA THR A 135 -3.19 -0.10 -16.23
C THR A 135 -2.82 -1.27 -15.34
N GLY A 136 -3.28 -2.48 -15.66
CA GLY A 136 -2.96 -3.69 -14.91
C GLY A 136 -1.46 -3.95 -14.81
N ARG A 137 -0.74 -3.90 -15.94
CA ARG A 137 0.71 -4.13 -15.98
C ARG A 137 1.48 -3.10 -15.15
N TYR A 138 1.07 -1.83 -15.18
CA TYR A 138 1.78 -0.78 -14.47
C TYR A 138 1.49 -0.81 -12.98
N PHE A 139 0.24 -1.04 -12.56
CA PHE A 139 -0.09 -1.24 -11.15
C PHE A 139 0.50 -2.53 -10.60
N GLY A 140 0.57 -3.61 -11.40
CA GLY A 140 1.27 -4.83 -11.01
C GLY A 140 2.75 -4.59 -10.69
N ARG A 141 3.45 -3.77 -11.51
CA ARG A 141 4.84 -3.38 -11.24
C ARG A 141 4.97 -2.43 -10.05
N TYR A 142 4.10 -1.44 -9.96
CA TYR A 142 4.07 -0.51 -8.83
C TYR A 142 3.87 -1.24 -7.50
N GLY A 143 2.88 -2.13 -7.44
CA GLY A 143 2.62 -2.94 -6.27
C GLY A 143 3.75 -3.92 -5.94
N SER A 144 4.40 -4.51 -6.96
CA SER A 144 5.60 -5.34 -6.76
C SER A 144 6.74 -4.57 -6.09
N TRP A 145 7.02 -3.35 -6.53
CA TRP A 145 8.04 -2.50 -5.89
C TRP A 145 7.65 -2.10 -4.46
N LYS A 146 6.39 -1.75 -4.24
CA LYS A 146 5.87 -1.47 -2.90
C LYS A 146 5.98 -2.70 -2.00
N GLY A 147 5.64 -3.89 -2.52
CA GLY A 147 5.78 -5.17 -1.82
C GLY A 147 7.23 -5.51 -1.47
N LEU A 148 8.19 -5.22 -2.36
CA LEU A 148 9.62 -5.35 -2.04
C LEU A 148 10.04 -4.41 -0.92
N GLY A 149 9.45 -3.21 -0.83
CA GLY A 149 9.66 -2.30 0.31
C GLY A 149 9.20 -2.90 1.64
N TYR A 150 8.04 -3.56 1.65
CA TYR A 150 7.53 -4.29 2.83
C TYR A 150 8.48 -5.41 3.28
N ALA A 151 9.10 -6.13 2.34
CA ALA A 151 10.06 -7.19 2.65
C ALA A 151 11.43 -6.64 3.08
N ALA A 152 11.95 -5.67 2.33
CA ALA A 152 13.29 -5.13 2.54
C ALA A 152 13.35 -4.20 3.78
N GLY A 153 12.25 -3.54 4.14
CA GLY A 153 12.19 -2.63 5.26
C GLY A 153 12.68 -3.25 6.57
N PRO A 154 12.01 -4.28 7.09
CA PRO A 154 12.44 -4.92 8.33
C PRO A 154 13.85 -5.52 8.25
N LEU A 155 14.21 -6.14 7.12
CA LEU A 155 15.52 -6.79 6.95
C LEU A 155 16.67 -5.77 6.95
N ILE A 156 16.59 -4.78 6.07
CA ILE A 156 17.64 -3.76 5.94
C ILE A 156 17.61 -2.81 7.14
N GLY A 157 16.40 -2.53 7.67
CA GLY A 157 16.22 -1.74 8.88
C GLY A 157 16.93 -2.37 10.08
N ALA A 158 16.73 -3.68 10.30
CA ALA A 158 17.43 -4.40 11.38
C ALA A 158 18.95 -4.40 11.19
N VAL A 159 19.45 -4.65 9.97
CA VAL A 159 20.89 -4.58 9.69
C VAL A 159 21.45 -3.18 9.94
N ALA A 160 20.75 -2.13 9.51
CA ALA A 160 21.19 -0.75 9.73
C ALA A 160 21.27 -0.44 11.25
N ILE A 161 20.26 -0.87 12.02
CA ILE A 161 20.24 -0.65 13.47
C ILE A 161 21.38 -1.39 14.17
N ILE A 162 21.58 -2.67 13.87
CA ILE A 162 22.68 -3.47 14.45
C ILE A 162 24.05 -2.85 14.11
N SER A 163 24.19 -2.26 12.92
CA SER A 163 25.47 -1.72 12.43
C SER A 163 25.78 -0.31 12.91
N GLY A 164 24.76 0.52 13.17
CA GLY A 164 24.95 1.93 13.53
C GLY A 164 23.74 2.61 14.15
N GLY A 165 22.83 1.82 14.75
CA GLY A 165 21.67 2.32 15.49
C GLY A 165 20.66 3.03 14.59
N PHE A 166 19.75 3.75 15.25
CA PHE A 166 18.75 4.57 14.55
C PHE A 166 19.36 5.66 13.67
N THR A 167 20.54 6.17 14.03
CA THR A 167 21.26 7.17 13.23
C THR A 167 21.55 6.63 11.83
N LEU A 168 22.08 5.41 11.72
CA LEU A 168 22.34 4.82 10.39
C LEU A 168 21.06 4.53 9.63
N LEU A 169 20.02 4.03 10.31
CA LEU A 169 18.71 3.80 9.68
C LEU A 169 18.13 5.09 9.10
N PHE A 170 18.08 6.16 9.88
CA PHE A 170 17.56 7.44 9.42
C PHE A 170 18.43 8.09 8.35
N ALA A 171 19.76 7.90 8.38
CA ALA A 171 20.66 8.31 7.30
C ALA A 171 20.32 7.60 5.99
N VAL A 172 20.12 6.28 6.02
CA VAL A 172 19.72 5.48 4.85
C VAL A 172 18.37 5.96 4.30
N LEU A 173 17.39 6.23 5.15
CA LEU A 173 16.08 6.72 4.74
C LEU A 173 16.17 8.12 4.13
N SER A 174 16.98 9.00 4.71
CA SER A 174 17.20 10.35 4.18
C SER A 174 17.84 10.31 2.80
N VAL A 175 18.92 9.55 2.63
CA VAL A 175 19.61 9.38 1.36
C VAL A 175 18.67 8.75 0.32
N LEU A 176 17.92 7.72 0.68
CA LEU A 176 16.93 7.09 -0.20
C LEU A 176 15.89 8.10 -0.69
N GLY A 177 15.30 8.88 0.23
CA GLY A 177 14.33 9.92 -0.11
C GLY A 177 14.91 10.95 -1.07
N LEU A 178 16.13 11.42 -0.81
CA LEU A 178 16.81 12.40 -1.65
C LEU A 178 17.14 11.84 -3.05
N VAL A 179 17.69 10.64 -3.13
CA VAL A 179 18.04 9.99 -4.40
C VAL A 179 16.80 9.80 -5.26
N VAL A 180 15.71 9.29 -4.66
CA VAL A 180 14.44 9.09 -5.38
C VAL A 180 13.81 10.43 -5.76
N ALA A 181 13.93 11.48 -4.93
CA ALA A 181 13.46 12.82 -5.26
C ALA A 181 14.17 13.41 -6.50
N VAL A 182 15.51 13.33 -6.52
CA VAL A 182 16.33 13.76 -7.66
C VAL A 182 15.98 12.96 -8.91
N TRP A 183 15.83 11.65 -8.78
CA TRP A 183 15.45 10.79 -9.89
C TRP A 183 14.05 11.12 -10.42
N ALA A 184 13.08 11.35 -9.52
CA ALA A 184 11.72 11.77 -9.90
C ALA A 184 11.74 13.17 -10.58
N ALA A 185 12.49 14.12 -10.04
CA ALA A 185 12.65 15.44 -10.64
C ALA A 185 13.21 15.38 -12.06
N ALA A 186 14.19 14.49 -12.31
CA ALA A 186 14.84 14.33 -13.59
C ALA A 186 13.99 13.58 -14.64
N ARG A 187 13.24 12.56 -14.22
CA ARG A 187 12.65 11.59 -15.16
C ARG A 187 11.12 11.58 -15.21
N VAL A 188 10.41 11.96 -14.13
CA VAL A 188 8.95 12.03 -14.16
C VAL A 188 8.54 13.17 -15.09
N PRO A 189 7.68 12.91 -16.10
CA PRO A 189 7.24 13.95 -17.02
C PRO A 189 6.36 14.98 -16.32
N HIS A 190 6.34 16.18 -16.86
CA HIS A 190 5.43 17.23 -16.40
C HIS A 190 4.02 16.91 -16.91
N LEU A 191 3.20 16.35 -16.04
CA LEU A 191 1.80 16.08 -16.35
C LEU A 191 0.99 17.34 -16.01
N ALA A 192 0.31 17.91 -17.00
CA ALA A 192 -0.45 19.13 -16.83
C ALA A 192 -1.49 19.01 -15.69
N PRO A 193 -1.71 20.09 -14.93
CA PRO A 193 -2.83 20.15 -14.00
C PRO A 193 -4.14 19.87 -14.71
N LEU A 194 -5.05 19.23 -14.01
CA LEU A 194 -6.35 18.86 -14.58
C LEU A 194 -7.37 19.98 -14.36
N PRO A 195 -8.38 20.13 -15.26
CA PRO A 195 -9.43 21.13 -15.12
C PRO A 195 -10.08 21.02 -13.73
N ARG A 196 -10.41 22.17 -13.13
CA ARG A 196 -11.00 22.24 -11.79
C ARG A 196 -12.51 21.98 -11.86
N PRO A 197 -13.01 20.79 -11.59
CA PRO A 197 -14.44 20.63 -11.38
C PRO A 197 -14.80 21.28 -10.03
N ARG A 198 -15.90 22.04 -10.02
CA ARG A 198 -16.49 22.53 -8.76
C ARG A 198 -17.16 21.34 -8.08
N TYR A 199 -16.62 20.88 -6.96
CA TYR A 199 -17.25 19.81 -6.16
C TYR A 199 -17.79 20.37 -4.86
N THR A 200 -18.96 19.88 -4.50
CA THR A 200 -19.54 20.02 -3.16
C THR A 200 -19.07 18.86 -2.28
N ILE A 201 -19.20 19.04 -0.96
CA ILE A 201 -18.96 17.94 0.02
C ILE A 201 -19.86 16.73 -0.29
N MET A 202 -21.07 17.00 -0.80
CA MET A 202 -22.03 15.97 -1.21
C MET A 202 -21.51 15.10 -2.37
N ASP A 203 -20.81 15.71 -3.35
CA ASP A 203 -20.21 14.96 -4.47
C ASP A 203 -19.09 14.03 -3.98
N VAL A 204 -18.37 14.45 -2.92
CA VAL A 204 -17.36 13.62 -2.26
C VAL A 204 -18.00 12.41 -1.62
N TRP A 205 -19.05 12.64 -0.84
CA TRP A 205 -19.79 11.58 -0.15
C TRP A 205 -20.41 10.60 -1.15
N ARG A 206 -21.07 11.12 -2.19
CA ARG A 206 -21.67 10.30 -3.25
C ARG A 206 -20.65 9.43 -3.96
N GLN A 207 -19.49 9.97 -4.32
CA GLN A 207 -18.41 9.21 -4.94
C GLN A 207 -17.87 8.11 -4.02
N SER A 208 -17.74 8.39 -2.73
CA SER A 208 -17.24 7.42 -1.74
C SER A 208 -18.20 6.25 -1.50
N THR A 209 -19.49 6.42 -1.83
CA THR A 209 -20.53 5.39 -1.72
C THR A 209 -20.81 4.68 -3.03
N GLU A 210 -20.25 5.12 -4.15
CA GLU A 210 -20.40 4.45 -5.45
C GLU A 210 -19.75 3.07 -5.42
N ARG A 211 -20.43 2.05 -5.93
CA ARG A 211 -19.93 0.67 -5.97
C ARG A 211 -18.62 0.53 -6.74
N SER A 212 -18.42 1.34 -7.78
CA SER A 212 -17.19 1.41 -8.58
C SER A 212 -15.97 1.82 -7.77
N PHE A 213 -16.15 2.62 -6.71
CA PHE A 213 -15.10 3.05 -5.79
C PHE A 213 -15.06 2.16 -4.53
N LEU A 214 -16.20 1.94 -3.89
CA LEU A 214 -16.27 1.25 -2.60
C LEU A 214 -15.80 -0.20 -2.69
N GLY A 215 -16.25 -0.93 -3.72
CA GLY A 215 -15.89 -2.34 -3.90
C GLY A 215 -14.37 -2.56 -3.97
N PRO A 216 -13.64 -1.96 -4.93
CA PRO A 216 -12.19 -2.10 -5.01
C PRO A 216 -11.46 -1.58 -3.76
N THR A 217 -11.97 -0.51 -3.13
CA THR A 217 -11.38 0.02 -1.89
C THR A 217 -11.52 -0.95 -0.72
N LEU A 218 -12.67 -1.62 -0.59
CA LEU A 218 -12.85 -2.69 0.40
C LEU A 218 -11.92 -3.89 0.14
N VAL A 219 -11.74 -4.27 -1.14
CA VAL A 219 -10.76 -5.31 -1.53
C VAL A 219 -9.34 -4.91 -1.09
N LEU A 220 -8.95 -3.65 -1.32
CA LEU A 220 -7.65 -3.13 -0.86
C LEU A 220 -7.53 -3.14 0.66
N ALA A 221 -8.56 -2.69 1.38
CA ALA A 221 -8.58 -2.70 2.84
C ALA A 221 -8.48 -4.12 3.42
N ALA A 222 -9.24 -5.07 2.86
CA ALA A 222 -9.19 -6.48 3.27
C ALA A 222 -7.81 -7.11 3.01
N ALA A 223 -7.22 -6.83 1.83
CA ALA A 223 -5.89 -7.35 1.48
C ALA A 223 -4.79 -6.80 2.41
N THR A 224 -4.83 -5.51 2.73
CA THR A 224 -3.84 -4.89 3.65
C THR A 224 -4.13 -5.23 5.11
N GLY A 225 -5.39 -5.39 5.50
CA GLY A 225 -5.74 -5.88 6.84
C GLY A 225 -5.18 -7.27 7.10
N ALA A 226 -5.27 -8.15 6.10
CA ALA A 226 -4.65 -9.48 6.18
C ALA A 226 -3.11 -9.40 6.15
N LEU A 227 -2.52 -8.44 5.38
CA LEU A 227 -1.08 -8.21 5.38
C LEU A 227 -0.59 -7.79 6.77
N GLY A 228 -1.18 -6.74 7.35
CA GLY A 228 -0.82 -6.24 8.67
C GLY A 228 -0.96 -7.32 9.75
N ALA A 229 -2.07 -8.07 9.74
CA ALA A 229 -2.27 -9.20 10.65
C ALA A 229 -1.22 -10.31 10.43
N ALA A 230 -0.91 -10.65 9.18
CA ALA A 230 0.08 -11.67 8.87
C ALA A 230 1.49 -11.24 9.31
N VAL A 231 1.88 -9.99 9.06
CA VAL A 231 3.18 -9.44 9.51
C VAL A 231 3.29 -9.43 11.04
N GLY A 232 2.19 -9.12 11.74
CA GLY A 232 2.16 -9.11 13.20
C GLY A 232 2.14 -10.50 13.85
N PHE A 233 1.35 -11.45 13.32
CA PHE A 233 1.05 -12.69 14.01
C PHE A 233 1.75 -13.94 13.44
N LEU A 234 2.10 -13.98 12.12
CA LEU A 234 2.81 -15.15 11.59
C LEU A 234 4.20 -15.39 12.23
N PRO A 235 5.01 -14.34 12.54
CA PRO A 235 6.25 -14.54 13.29
C PRO A 235 6.03 -15.16 14.66
N ALA A 236 4.98 -14.75 15.37
CA ALA A 236 4.64 -15.30 16.68
C ALA A 236 4.22 -16.79 16.58
N LEU A 237 3.46 -17.16 15.55
CA LEU A 237 3.12 -18.56 15.27
C LEU A 237 4.35 -19.37 14.88
N ALA A 238 5.26 -18.80 14.09
CA ALA A 238 6.53 -19.44 13.70
C ALA A 238 7.43 -19.69 14.90
N ALA A 239 7.54 -18.73 15.82
CA ALA A 239 8.27 -18.89 17.08
C ALA A 239 7.68 -20.00 17.94
N ARG A 240 6.33 -20.09 18.08
CA ARG A 240 5.65 -21.18 18.78
C ARG A 240 5.85 -22.53 18.13
N ALA A 241 6.05 -22.57 16.80
CA ALA A 241 6.37 -23.79 16.06
C ALA A 241 7.88 -24.17 16.13
N GLY A 242 8.68 -23.46 16.92
CA GLY A 242 10.10 -23.75 17.13
C GLY A 242 11.04 -23.27 16.03
N LEU A 243 10.59 -22.37 15.14
CA LEU A 243 11.39 -21.90 13.98
C LEU A 243 12.49 -20.89 14.35
N GLY A 244 12.53 -20.40 15.59
CA GLY A 244 13.49 -19.38 16.01
C GLY A 244 13.32 -18.04 15.30
N THR A 245 14.23 -17.09 15.56
CA THR A 245 14.16 -15.73 15.02
C THR A 245 14.29 -15.70 13.49
N ALA A 246 15.25 -16.45 12.93
CA ALA A 246 15.48 -16.49 11.49
C ALA A 246 14.26 -17.02 10.72
N GLY A 247 13.63 -18.10 11.22
CA GLY A 247 12.43 -18.67 10.64
C GLY A 247 11.23 -17.73 10.73
N SER A 248 11.09 -17.00 11.83
CA SER A 248 10.03 -16.01 12.03
C SER A 248 10.13 -14.85 11.03
N VAL A 249 11.34 -14.34 10.79
CA VAL A 249 11.59 -13.30 9.77
C VAL A 249 11.37 -13.85 8.35
N ALA A 250 11.81 -15.10 8.10
CA ALA A 250 11.68 -15.73 6.80
C ALA A 250 10.20 -15.89 6.38
N VAL A 251 9.27 -16.14 7.30
CA VAL A 251 7.84 -16.25 6.99
C VAL A 251 7.28 -14.95 6.38
N VAL A 252 7.60 -13.80 6.96
CA VAL A 252 7.16 -12.50 6.43
C VAL A 252 7.83 -12.21 5.09
N THR A 253 9.10 -12.57 4.96
CA THR A 253 9.85 -12.43 3.70
C THR A 253 9.20 -13.25 2.59
N VAL A 254 8.84 -14.51 2.86
CA VAL A 254 8.14 -15.39 1.90
C VAL A 254 6.80 -14.80 1.48
N LEU A 255 6.00 -14.28 2.42
CA LEU A 255 4.74 -13.61 2.12
C LEU A 255 4.95 -12.43 1.17
N ALA A 256 5.89 -11.54 1.49
CA ALA A 256 6.17 -10.35 0.72
C ALA A 256 6.73 -10.67 -0.68
N LEU A 257 7.60 -11.67 -0.79
CA LEU A 257 8.11 -12.15 -2.07
C LEU A 257 7.01 -12.79 -2.92
N ALA A 258 6.15 -13.63 -2.34
CA ALA A 258 5.03 -14.24 -3.03
C ALA A 258 4.11 -13.15 -3.62
N SER A 259 3.77 -12.12 -2.82
CA SER A 259 2.99 -10.98 -3.29
C SER A 259 3.71 -10.23 -4.42
N SER A 260 4.96 -9.86 -4.23
CA SER A 260 5.72 -9.01 -5.17
C SER A 260 5.95 -9.69 -6.53
N LEU A 261 6.23 -10.99 -6.55
CA LEU A 261 6.53 -11.74 -7.76
C LEU A 261 5.27 -12.02 -8.63
N ILE A 262 4.12 -12.13 -7.98
CA ILE A 262 2.85 -12.45 -8.66
C ILE A 262 2.25 -11.20 -9.32
N GLN A 263 2.31 -10.04 -8.69
CA GLN A 263 1.66 -8.81 -9.12
C GLN A 263 1.91 -8.42 -10.59
N PRO A 264 3.16 -8.44 -11.12
CA PRO A 264 3.39 -8.04 -12.51
C PRO A 264 2.76 -9.00 -13.52
N ARG A 265 2.69 -10.30 -13.17
CA ARG A 265 2.07 -11.34 -14.02
C ARG A 265 0.56 -11.15 -14.07
N ILE A 266 -0.08 -10.91 -12.94
CA ILE A 266 -1.52 -10.65 -12.83
C ILE A 266 -1.90 -9.42 -13.63
N GLY A 267 -1.18 -8.31 -13.45
CA GLY A 267 -1.43 -7.10 -14.22
C GLY A 267 -1.30 -7.31 -15.74
N LYS A 268 -0.34 -8.13 -16.17
CA LYS A 268 -0.20 -8.50 -17.59
C LYS A 268 -1.37 -9.36 -18.08
N LEU A 269 -1.80 -10.34 -17.30
CA LEU A 269 -2.94 -11.21 -17.66
C LEU A 269 -4.24 -10.42 -17.78
N ARG A 270 -4.45 -9.44 -16.89
CA ARG A 270 -5.57 -8.50 -16.97
C ARG A 270 -5.55 -7.71 -18.28
N ASP A 271 -4.43 -7.06 -18.61
CA ASP A 271 -4.31 -6.24 -19.82
C ASP A 271 -4.46 -7.05 -21.11
N GLN A 272 -4.18 -8.36 -21.05
CA GLN A 272 -4.41 -9.31 -22.15
C GLN A 272 -5.87 -9.82 -22.24
N GLY A 273 -6.74 -9.38 -21.33
CA GLY A 273 -8.13 -9.86 -21.25
C GLY A 273 -8.28 -11.31 -20.78
N ARG A 274 -7.18 -11.93 -20.29
CA ARG A 274 -7.19 -13.33 -19.79
C ARG A 274 -7.69 -13.46 -18.36
N LEU A 275 -7.68 -12.38 -17.61
CA LEU A 275 -8.14 -12.32 -16.23
C LEU A 275 -9.02 -11.08 -16.05
N GLY A 276 -10.29 -11.29 -15.74
CA GLY A 276 -11.23 -10.21 -15.41
C GLY A 276 -11.00 -9.65 -14.01
N ASP A 277 -11.37 -8.39 -13.78
CA ASP A 277 -11.18 -7.71 -12.50
C ASP A 277 -11.88 -8.45 -11.36
N LYS A 278 -13.20 -8.75 -11.53
CA LYS A 278 -14.00 -9.42 -10.50
C LYS A 278 -13.48 -10.82 -10.16
N PRO A 279 -13.34 -11.77 -11.12
CA PRO A 279 -12.87 -13.11 -10.78
C PRO A 279 -11.46 -13.10 -10.19
N GLY A 280 -10.60 -12.19 -10.64
CA GLY A 280 -9.25 -12.02 -10.07
C GLY A 280 -9.29 -11.50 -8.63
N MET A 281 -10.05 -10.44 -8.34
CA MET A 281 -10.18 -9.92 -6.98
C MET A 281 -10.80 -10.97 -6.04
N VAL A 282 -11.84 -11.67 -6.47
CA VAL A 282 -12.48 -12.75 -5.69
C VAL A 282 -11.49 -13.87 -5.39
N SER A 283 -10.78 -14.37 -6.41
CA SER A 283 -9.79 -15.45 -6.20
C SER A 283 -8.66 -15.00 -5.26
N GLY A 284 -8.18 -13.75 -5.41
CA GLY A 284 -7.19 -13.19 -4.50
C GLY A 284 -7.67 -13.16 -3.05
N LEU A 285 -8.89 -12.67 -2.80
CA LEU A 285 -9.49 -12.65 -1.46
C LEU A 285 -9.69 -14.06 -0.89
N LEU A 286 -10.08 -15.03 -1.71
CA LEU A 286 -10.20 -16.43 -1.27
C LEU A 286 -8.85 -17.04 -0.90
N PHE A 287 -7.78 -16.74 -1.63
CA PHE A 287 -6.42 -17.15 -1.24
C PHE A 287 -6.00 -16.51 0.09
N ILE A 288 -6.27 -15.22 0.29
CA ILE A 288 -6.01 -14.54 1.55
C ILE A 288 -6.80 -15.19 2.68
N ALA A 289 -8.10 -15.37 2.52
CA ALA A 289 -8.96 -15.97 3.53
C ALA A 289 -8.54 -17.39 3.87
N GLY A 290 -8.26 -18.22 2.85
CA GLY A 290 -7.79 -19.59 3.02
C GLY A 290 -6.45 -19.67 3.74
N GLY A 291 -5.49 -18.82 3.36
CA GLY A 291 -4.18 -18.74 4.01
C GLY A 291 -4.29 -18.26 5.47
N THR A 292 -5.13 -17.25 5.74
CA THR A 292 -5.35 -16.73 7.09
C THR A 292 -6.02 -17.78 7.99
N LEU A 293 -7.01 -18.49 7.45
CA LEU A 293 -7.68 -19.60 8.15
C LEU A 293 -6.71 -20.76 8.43
N MET A 294 -5.89 -21.12 7.44
CA MET A 294 -4.85 -22.15 7.57
C MET A 294 -3.86 -21.81 8.69
N ALA A 295 -3.40 -20.55 8.76
CA ALA A 295 -2.50 -20.09 9.82
C ALA A 295 -3.13 -20.20 11.22
N GLY A 296 -4.44 -20.01 11.33
CA GLY A 296 -5.18 -20.12 12.60
C GLY A 296 -5.47 -21.56 13.04
N LEU A 297 -5.69 -22.47 12.11
CA LEU A 297 -6.21 -23.80 12.41
C LEU A 297 -5.14 -24.92 12.33
N LEU A 298 -4.14 -24.78 11.47
CA LEU A 298 -3.18 -25.84 11.22
C LEU A 298 -1.84 -25.55 11.91
N PRO A 299 -1.43 -26.40 12.91
CA PRO A 299 -0.17 -26.21 13.62
C PRO A 299 1.02 -26.70 12.78
N GLY A 300 2.18 -26.06 13.00
CA GLY A 300 3.45 -26.51 12.44
C GLY A 300 4.02 -25.62 11.35
N ALA A 301 5.34 -25.66 11.23
CA ALA A 301 6.13 -24.77 10.38
C ALA A 301 5.72 -24.79 8.90
N ALA A 302 5.48 -25.97 8.34
CA ALA A 302 5.10 -26.12 6.93
C ALA A 302 3.81 -25.37 6.60
N TRP A 303 2.80 -25.47 7.45
CA TRP A 303 1.51 -24.81 7.26
C TRP A 303 1.60 -23.28 7.39
N ILE A 304 2.48 -22.79 8.27
CA ILE A 304 2.74 -21.35 8.44
C ILE A 304 3.35 -20.77 7.15
N TYR A 305 4.32 -21.47 6.55
CA TYR A 305 4.91 -21.06 5.26
C TYR A 305 3.89 -21.17 4.11
N CYS A 306 3.08 -22.23 4.07
CA CYS A 306 2.00 -22.35 3.09
C CYS A 306 0.99 -21.21 3.23
N ALA A 307 0.61 -20.87 4.45
CA ALA A 307 -0.27 -19.73 4.74
C ALA A 307 0.35 -18.42 4.26
N ALA A 308 1.64 -18.17 4.52
CA ALA A 308 2.37 -17.00 4.07
C ALA A 308 2.37 -16.88 2.53
N VAL A 309 2.60 -17.99 1.83
CA VAL A 309 2.53 -18.03 0.35
C VAL A 309 1.12 -17.74 -0.14
N LEU A 310 0.08 -18.35 0.45
CA LEU A 310 -1.30 -18.14 0.03
C LEU A 310 -1.76 -16.71 0.27
N ILE A 311 -1.49 -16.14 1.45
CA ILE A 311 -1.82 -14.76 1.78
C ILE A 311 -1.09 -13.81 0.81
N GLY A 312 0.22 -14.00 0.65
CA GLY A 312 1.04 -13.20 -0.27
C GLY A 312 0.56 -13.29 -1.72
N ALA A 313 0.27 -14.50 -2.19
CA ALA A 313 -0.26 -14.72 -3.54
C ALA A 313 -1.62 -14.02 -3.73
N GLY A 314 -2.51 -14.14 -2.75
CA GLY A 314 -3.82 -13.50 -2.79
C GLY A 314 -3.72 -11.97 -2.83
N ILE A 315 -2.86 -11.37 -2.01
CA ILE A 315 -2.53 -9.93 -2.05
C ILE A 315 -1.98 -9.55 -3.43
N GLY A 316 -1.07 -10.40 -3.95
CA GLY A 316 -0.46 -10.22 -5.26
C GLY A 316 -1.45 -10.28 -6.43
N VAL A 317 -2.57 -10.94 -6.26
CA VAL A 317 -3.66 -10.99 -7.24
C VAL A 317 -4.61 -9.81 -7.05
N ALA A 318 -5.14 -9.62 -5.85
CA ALA A 318 -6.22 -8.66 -5.58
C ALA A 318 -5.78 -7.19 -5.74
N THR A 319 -4.61 -6.83 -5.21
CA THR A 319 -4.16 -5.43 -5.13
C THR A 319 -3.99 -4.74 -6.49
N PRO A 320 -3.25 -5.31 -7.47
CA PRO A 320 -3.06 -4.64 -8.76
C PRO A 320 -4.36 -4.54 -9.55
N LEU A 321 -5.28 -5.50 -9.42
CA LEU A 321 -6.58 -5.49 -10.09
C LEU A 321 -7.48 -4.40 -9.51
N ALA A 322 -7.52 -4.25 -8.19
CA ALA A 322 -8.31 -3.22 -7.53
C ALA A 322 -7.83 -1.81 -7.91
N PHE A 323 -6.52 -1.55 -7.89
CA PHE A 323 -5.97 -0.26 -8.32
C PHE A 323 -6.19 0.00 -9.81
N ALA A 324 -6.01 -1.01 -10.66
CA ALA A 324 -6.23 -0.86 -12.09
C ALA A 324 -7.71 -0.59 -12.41
N HIS A 325 -8.63 -1.28 -11.72
CA HIS A 325 -10.07 -1.03 -11.84
C HIS A 325 -10.43 0.39 -11.42
N LEU A 326 -9.91 0.86 -10.27
CA LEU A 326 -10.12 2.25 -9.82
C LEU A 326 -9.57 3.26 -10.83
N ALA A 327 -8.40 3.01 -11.41
CA ALA A 327 -7.80 3.89 -12.40
C ALA A 327 -8.65 3.98 -13.67
N ASP A 328 -9.16 2.84 -14.17
CA ASP A 328 -9.94 2.79 -15.41
C ASP A 328 -11.39 3.29 -15.23
N SER A 329 -11.95 3.14 -14.02
CA SER A 329 -13.31 3.62 -13.70
C SER A 329 -13.37 5.08 -13.24
N THR A 330 -12.21 5.72 -13.02
CA THR A 330 -12.13 7.09 -12.51
C THR A 330 -11.84 8.08 -13.65
N PRO A 331 -12.63 9.16 -13.79
CA PRO A 331 -12.31 10.26 -14.69
C PRO A 331 -10.92 10.84 -14.40
N SER A 332 -10.19 11.21 -15.46
CA SER A 332 -8.80 11.70 -15.35
C SER A 332 -8.65 12.85 -14.37
N GLU A 333 -9.67 13.71 -14.25
CA GLU A 333 -9.71 14.91 -13.41
C GLU A 333 -9.73 14.62 -11.91
N ARG A 334 -9.95 13.33 -11.51
CA ARG A 334 -10.11 12.90 -10.11
C ARG A 334 -9.16 11.78 -9.70
N LEU A 335 -8.24 11.39 -10.58
CA LEU A 335 -7.37 10.24 -10.35
C LEU A 335 -6.55 10.36 -9.07
N GLY A 336 -5.93 11.51 -8.81
CA GLY A 336 -5.13 11.72 -7.61
C GLY A 336 -5.96 11.60 -6.34
N ARG A 337 -7.15 12.19 -6.32
CA ARG A 337 -8.07 12.10 -5.21
C ARG A 337 -8.57 10.67 -4.99
N THR A 338 -8.97 9.98 -6.05
CA THR A 338 -9.43 8.59 -5.97
C THR A 338 -8.32 7.67 -5.45
N MET A 339 -7.08 7.83 -5.96
CA MET A 339 -5.93 7.08 -5.46
C MET A 339 -5.62 7.39 -4.00
N GLY A 340 -5.70 8.66 -3.59
CA GLY A 340 -5.51 9.07 -2.19
C GLY A 340 -6.56 8.46 -1.27
N SER A 341 -7.83 8.45 -1.67
CA SER A 341 -8.91 7.82 -0.89
C SER A 341 -8.80 6.29 -0.86
N ALA A 342 -8.34 5.66 -1.93
CA ALA A 342 -8.08 4.22 -1.96
C ALA A 342 -6.89 3.83 -1.07
N GLU A 343 -5.83 4.64 -1.07
CA GLU A 343 -4.69 4.47 -0.15
C GLU A 343 -5.13 4.65 1.32
N LEU A 344 -6.04 5.60 1.62
CA LEU A 344 -6.64 5.71 2.94
C LEU A 344 -7.36 4.41 3.34
N GLY A 345 -8.16 3.82 2.44
CA GLY A 345 -8.82 2.53 2.70
C GLY A 345 -7.81 1.43 3.02
N ARG A 346 -6.66 1.43 2.35
CA ARG A 346 -5.55 0.50 2.64
C ARG A 346 -4.98 0.69 4.04
N GLU A 347 -4.69 1.93 4.44
CA GLU A 347 -4.13 2.20 5.79
C GLU A 347 -5.11 1.81 6.89
N LEU A 348 -6.41 2.08 6.70
CA LEU A 348 -7.45 1.64 7.63
C LEU A 348 -7.51 0.10 7.73
N GLY A 349 -7.27 -0.60 6.63
CA GLY A 349 -7.13 -2.05 6.61
C GLY A 349 -5.90 -2.51 7.39
N ASP A 350 -4.74 -1.93 7.07
CA ASP A 350 -3.45 -2.30 7.65
C ASP A 350 -3.44 -2.16 9.18
N ALA A 351 -3.98 -1.06 9.69
CA ALA A 351 -4.16 -0.85 11.13
C ALA A 351 -5.29 -1.71 11.71
N GLY A 352 -6.41 -1.82 11.00
CA GLY A 352 -7.62 -2.50 11.49
C GLY A 352 -7.47 -4.01 11.59
N GLY A 353 -6.75 -4.64 10.67
CA GLY A 353 -6.53 -6.08 10.66
C GLY A 353 -5.88 -6.63 11.92
N PRO A 354 -4.70 -6.14 12.30
CA PRO A 354 -4.03 -6.55 13.54
C PRO A 354 -4.85 -6.24 14.79
N LEU A 355 -5.52 -5.09 14.84
CA LEU A 355 -6.38 -4.70 15.97
C LEU A 355 -7.57 -5.65 16.13
N LEU A 356 -8.22 -6.03 15.03
CA LEU A 356 -9.31 -7.00 15.03
C LEU A 356 -8.83 -8.36 15.57
N VAL A 357 -7.74 -8.88 14.97
CA VAL A 357 -7.19 -10.19 15.36
C VAL A 357 -6.72 -10.17 16.80
N GLY A 358 -5.96 -9.14 17.22
CA GLY A 358 -5.45 -9.00 18.58
C GLY A 358 -6.58 -8.83 19.61
N GLY A 359 -7.57 -8.00 19.31
CA GLY A 359 -8.72 -7.78 20.20
C GLY A 359 -9.52 -9.07 20.47
N ILE A 360 -9.76 -9.87 19.43
CA ILE A 360 -10.44 -11.17 19.58
C ILE A 360 -9.51 -12.18 20.25
N ALA A 361 -8.21 -12.14 19.93
CA ALA A 361 -7.24 -13.09 20.49
C ALA A 361 -7.10 -12.99 22.01
N VAL A 362 -7.29 -11.80 22.59
CA VAL A 362 -7.27 -11.60 24.07
C VAL A 362 -8.38 -12.35 24.77
N THR A 363 -9.58 -12.45 24.16
CA THR A 363 -10.75 -13.07 24.78
C THR A 363 -10.99 -14.51 24.35
N ALA A 364 -10.78 -14.81 23.06
CA ALA A 364 -11.13 -16.10 22.47
C ALA A 364 -9.91 -16.89 21.95
N GLY A 365 -8.75 -16.27 21.90
CA GLY A 365 -7.52 -16.88 21.38
C GLY A 365 -7.25 -16.56 19.90
N LEU A 366 -5.98 -16.67 19.51
CA LEU A 366 -5.49 -16.30 18.18
C LEU A 366 -6.20 -17.00 17.00
N PRO A 367 -6.56 -18.30 17.07
CA PRO A 367 -7.30 -18.97 16.01
C PRO A 367 -8.63 -18.31 15.68
N TRP A 368 -9.37 -17.84 16.68
CA TRP A 368 -10.63 -17.15 16.48
C TRP A 368 -10.44 -15.76 15.89
N GLY A 369 -9.40 -15.03 16.29
CA GLY A 369 -9.05 -13.74 15.68
C GLY A 369 -8.73 -13.88 14.20
N LEU A 370 -7.87 -14.84 13.84
CA LEU A 370 -7.53 -15.14 12.44
C LEU A 370 -8.74 -15.68 11.66
N GLY A 371 -9.56 -16.52 12.26
CA GLY A 371 -10.79 -17.04 11.67
C GLY A 371 -11.79 -15.92 11.35
N THR A 372 -11.98 -14.97 12.26
CA THR A 372 -12.85 -13.80 12.03
C THR A 372 -12.31 -12.92 10.90
N LEU A 373 -11.01 -12.66 10.86
CA LEU A 373 -10.40 -11.91 9.76
C LEU A 373 -10.59 -12.65 8.42
N ALA A 374 -10.35 -13.96 8.39
CA ALA A 374 -10.55 -14.78 7.20
C ALA A 374 -12.01 -14.71 6.69
N LEU A 375 -12.99 -14.77 7.60
CA LEU A 375 -14.39 -14.63 7.27
C LEU A 375 -14.70 -13.25 6.67
N LEU A 376 -14.23 -12.17 7.29
CA LEU A 376 -14.44 -10.81 6.80
C LEU A 376 -13.80 -10.60 5.43
N VAL A 377 -12.57 -11.08 5.23
CA VAL A 377 -11.90 -11.05 3.91
C VAL A 377 -12.70 -11.84 2.89
N GLY A 378 -13.20 -13.03 3.23
CA GLY A 378 -14.05 -13.82 2.35
C GLY A 378 -15.37 -13.12 2.01
N LEU A 379 -16.00 -12.44 2.96
CA LEU A 379 -17.22 -11.67 2.73
C LEU A 379 -17.00 -10.47 1.81
N THR A 380 -15.82 -9.85 1.82
CA THR A 380 -15.54 -8.76 0.88
C THR A 380 -15.51 -9.20 -0.58
N ALA A 381 -15.41 -10.50 -0.87
CA ALA A 381 -15.53 -11.03 -2.23
C ALA A 381 -16.90 -10.70 -2.88
N PHE A 382 -17.97 -10.56 -2.08
CA PHE A 382 -19.28 -10.15 -2.58
C PHE A 382 -19.32 -8.66 -2.97
N ALA A 383 -18.44 -7.84 -2.40
CA ALA A 383 -18.31 -6.42 -2.72
C ALA A 383 -17.43 -6.16 -3.95
N ALA A 384 -16.71 -7.19 -4.43
CA ALA A 384 -15.85 -7.05 -5.62
C ALA A 384 -16.70 -6.60 -6.83
N PRO A 385 -16.29 -5.50 -7.52
CA PRO A 385 -17.08 -4.91 -8.58
C PRO A 385 -17.27 -5.90 -9.73
N GLY A 386 -18.51 -6.02 -10.21
CA GLY A 386 -18.80 -6.72 -11.44
C GLY A 386 -18.12 -6.02 -12.62
N THR A 387 -17.84 -6.75 -13.68
CA THR A 387 -17.62 -6.13 -14.98
C THR A 387 -18.90 -5.38 -15.30
N GLY A 388 -18.93 -4.07 -15.03
CA GLY A 388 -19.92 -3.21 -15.64
C GLY A 388 -19.62 -3.31 -17.14
N ALA A 389 -20.42 -4.06 -17.85
CA ALA A 389 -20.51 -3.92 -19.28
C ALA A 389 -20.75 -2.43 -19.50
N ASN A 390 -19.80 -1.72 -20.09
CA ASN A 390 -20.11 -0.58 -20.89
C ASN A 390 -20.93 -1.12 -22.08
N GLU A 391 -22.18 -1.47 -21.82
CA GLU A 391 -23.23 -1.36 -22.79
C GLU A 391 -23.44 0.16 -22.99
N THR A 392 -22.52 0.78 -23.69
CA THR A 392 -22.89 1.86 -24.58
C THR A 392 -23.90 1.23 -25.56
N THR A 393 -25.18 1.24 -25.15
CA THR A 393 -26.27 1.25 -26.11
C THR A 393 -26.00 2.45 -27.03
N ALA A 394 -25.34 2.21 -28.15
CA ALA A 394 -25.39 3.10 -29.27
C ALA A 394 -26.89 3.33 -29.54
N PRO A 395 -27.37 4.58 -29.62
CA PRO A 395 -28.73 4.81 -30.02
C PRO A 395 -28.93 4.19 -31.40
N PRO A 396 -30.06 3.53 -31.66
CA PRO A 396 -30.34 2.99 -32.98
C PRO A 396 -30.28 4.16 -33.96
N CYS A 397 -29.51 4.01 -35.03
CA CYS A 397 -29.58 4.89 -36.18
C CYS A 397 -31.04 4.91 -36.61
N ALA A 398 -31.70 6.04 -36.44
CA ALA A 398 -32.98 6.30 -37.10
C ALA A 398 -32.66 6.57 -38.57
N ASP A 399 -33.17 5.68 -39.42
CA ASP A 399 -33.25 5.83 -40.88
C ASP A 399 -34.14 7.03 -41.26
#